data_9174ab1feeb2f1842fc0b1ad08f274dd
#
_entry.id   9174ab1feeb2f1842fc0b1ad08f274dd
#
_cell.length_a   1.000
_cell.length_b   1.000
_cell.length_c   1.000
_cell.angle_alpha   90.00
_cell.angle_beta   90.00
_cell.angle_gamma   90.00
#
_symmetry.space_group_name_H-M   'P 1'
#
loop_
_entity.id
_entity.type
_entity.pdbx_description
1 polymer ?
#
loop_
_entity_poly.entity_id
_entity_poly.type
_entity_poly.pdbx_seq_one_letter_code
_entity_poly.pdbx_strand_id
1 'polypeptide(L)'
;MMMCSANLKFFPQLGWADFFRASFSMQALYTVCFYIIASCIPVVSLAGTFSVNPTRIELSKGIPSAVMHVTNSGEKDTTVQLHMLQWSQIDGEDQLKASRDLIATPQIFNLPAGSRQIIRIGMLKKSDGSVEAAYRMILEEIPPPPPPGFLGLQVALKISIPIFIKPELISKAENNFEINLNRSNEEEGNIHLNMLNKGSSHVQLLGVKIFADDGKENLVASYEKNLYLLAGQKKILKINAGKKIDSKGFLIKANMNGGVVEFHAKSGVP
;
A
#
# COMPACT_ATOMS: atom_id res chain seq x y z
N MET A 1 8.73 -76.78 -58.26
CA MET A 1 10.05 -76.50 -58.90
C MET A 1 10.09 -74.99 -59.16
N MET A 2 10.91 -74.31 -58.51
CA MET A 2 11.56 -73.03 -58.72
C MET A 2 11.61 -72.21 -57.41
N MET A 3 12.80 -72.21 -56.82
CA MET A 3 13.24 -71.40 -55.72
C MET A 3 13.35 -69.94 -56.18
N CYS A 4 12.89 -69.02 -55.40
CA CYS A 4 13.21 -67.62 -55.53
C CYS A 4 13.77 -67.11 -54.18
N SER A 5 15.11 -66.90 -54.22
CA SER A 5 15.93 -66.42 -53.14
C SER A 5 15.64 -64.92 -52.93
N ALA A 6 15.23 -64.48 -51.72
CA ALA A 6 15.08 -63.07 -51.36
C ALA A 6 16.31 -62.66 -50.49
N ASN A 7 17.11 -61.76 -51.05
CA ASN A 7 18.20 -61.09 -50.41
C ASN A 7 17.75 -60.15 -49.30
N LEU A 8 18.06 -60.45 -48.07
CA LEU A 8 17.93 -59.53 -46.92
C LEU A 8 19.10 -58.55 -46.96
N LYS A 9 18.85 -57.27 -47.22
CA LYS A 9 19.83 -56.19 -47.01
C LYS A 9 19.89 -55.84 -45.53
N PHE A 10 21.08 -56.05 -44.97
CA PHE A 10 21.46 -55.61 -43.66
C PHE A 10 21.38 -54.05 -43.55
N PHE A 11 20.60 -53.55 -42.64
CA PHE A 11 20.67 -52.15 -42.19
C PHE A 11 21.77 -52.07 -41.10
N PRO A 12 22.70 -51.12 -41.21
CA PRO A 12 23.66 -50.90 -40.12
C PRO A 12 22.95 -50.28 -38.93
N GLN A 13 23.08 -50.90 -37.79
CA GLN A 13 22.68 -50.35 -36.49
C GLN A 13 23.57 -49.12 -36.20
N LEU A 14 22.99 -47.93 -36.30
CA LEU A 14 23.61 -46.72 -35.74
C LEU A 14 23.64 -46.88 -34.20
N GLY A 15 24.82 -47.05 -33.65
CA GLY A 15 25.04 -47.15 -32.22
C GLY A 15 24.74 -45.83 -31.54
N TRP A 16 24.03 -45.92 -30.44
CA TRP A 16 23.69 -44.78 -29.55
C TRP A 16 24.93 -44.08 -28.96
N ALA A 17 26.15 -44.60 -29.24
CA ALA A 17 27.42 -44.05 -28.77
C ALA A 17 27.93 -42.84 -29.57
N ASP A 18 27.41 -42.60 -30.78
CA ASP A 18 27.90 -41.51 -31.64
C ASP A 18 27.20 -40.19 -31.42
N PHE A 19 26.08 -40.17 -30.66
CA PHE A 19 25.33 -38.94 -30.36
C PHE A 19 25.93 -38.12 -29.21
N PHE A 20 26.88 -38.66 -28.42
CA PHE A 20 27.51 -37.99 -27.28
C PHE A 20 28.95 -37.50 -27.50
N ARG A 21 29.45 -37.52 -28.74
CA ARG A 21 30.72 -36.88 -29.11
C ARG A 21 30.55 -35.55 -29.80
N ALA A 22 29.65 -34.70 -29.28
CA ALA A 22 29.78 -33.29 -29.51
C ALA A 22 30.93 -32.80 -28.62
N SER A 23 32.10 -32.63 -29.21
CA SER A 23 33.20 -31.89 -28.61
C SER A 23 32.70 -30.47 -28.31
N PHE A 24 32.12 -30.28 -27.14
CA PHE A 24 31.91 -28.93 -26.60
C PHE A 24 33.31 -28.35 -26.43
N SER A 25 33.73 -27.57 -27.41
CA SER A 25 35.03 -26.89 -27.33
C SER A 25 35.02 -26.08 -26.03
N MET A 26 36.10 -26.13 -25.28
CA MET A 26 36.29 -25.38 -24.04
C MET A 26 35.92 -23.88 -24.24
N GLN A 27 36.10 -23.38 -25.47
CA GLN A 27 35.63 -22.04 -25.90
C GLN A 27 34.11 -21.83 -25.80
N ALA A 28 33.29 -22.82 -26.15
CA ALA A 28 31.84 -22.72 -26.05
C ALA A 28 31.40 -22.65 -24.57
N LEU A 29 32.09 -23.42 -23.70
CA LEU A 29 31.82 -23.37 -22.26
C LEU A 29 32.18 -22.01 -21.65
N TYR A 30 33.31 -21.42 -22.01
CA TYR A 30 33.70 -20.08 -21.57
C TYR A 30 32.72 -18.98 -22.07
N THR A 31 32.24 -19.10 -23.31
CA THR A 31 31.26 -18.14 -23.85
C THR A 31 29.93 -18.24 -23.10
N VAL A 32 29.44 -19.43 -22.83
CA VAL A 32 28.19 -19.62 -22.06
C VAL A 32 28.36 -19.11 -20.62
N CYS A 33 29.45 -19.43 -19.96
CA CYS A 33 29.73 -18.89 -18.61
C CYS A 33 29.85 -17.38 -18.60
N PHE A 34 30.47 -16.78 -19.60
CA PHE A 34 30.56 -15.31 -19.72
C PHE A 34 29.18 -14.65 -19.88
N TYR A 35 28.29 -15.22 -20.71
CA TYR A 35 26.92 -14.71 -20.86
C TYR A 35 26.08 -14.88 -19.60
N ILE A 36 26.24 -15.98 -18.86
CA ILE A 36 25.57 -16.21 -17.58
C ILE A 36 26.05 -15.19 -16.52
N ILE A 37 27.37 -14.96 -16.44
CA ILE A 37 27.92 -13.95 -15.51
C ILE A 37 27.51 -12.55 -15.90
N ALA A 38 27.48 -12.20 -17.18
CA ALA A 38 27.04 -10.91 -17.68
C ALA A 38 25.54 -10.65 -17.43
N SER A 39 24.69 -11.69 -17.42
CA SER A 39 23.27 -11.58 -17.10
C SER A 39 22.95 -11.45 -15.59
N CYS A 40 23.92 -11.75 -14.73
CA CYS A 40 23.80 -11.62 -13.27
C CYS A 40 24.22 -10.24 -12.72
N ILE A 41 24.52 -9.26 -13.57
CA ILE A 41 24.84 -7.90 -13.09
C ILE A 41 23.55 -7.30 -12.54
N PRO A 42 23.45 -7.03 -11.20
CA PRO A 42 22.27 -6.38 -10.64
C PRO A 42 22.16 -4.98 -11.22
N VAL A 43 21.08 -4.71 -11.94
CA VAL A 43 20.74 -3.35 -12.35
C VAL A 43 20.29 -2.62 -11.09
N VAL A 44 21.14 -1.74 -10.58
CA VAL A 44 20.78 -0.90 -9.42
C VAL A 44 19.68 0.05 -9.86
N SER A 45 18.46 -0.23 -9.42
CA SER A 45 17.31 0.66 -9.64
C SER A 45 17.46 1.86 -8.70
N LEU A 46 17.80 3.02 -9.24
CA LEU A 46 17.81 4.30 -8.53
C LEU A 46 16.36 4.81 -8.42
N ALA A 47 15.60 4.28 -7.48
CA ALA A 47 14.32 4.86 -7.09
C ALA A 47 14.56 6.11 -6.24
N GLY A 48 13.73 7.14 -6.41
CA GLY A 48 13.76 8.36 -5.60
C GLY A 48 13.70 8.05 -4.10
N THR A 49 14.56 8.65 -3.29
CA THR A 49 15.02 8.04 -2.06
C THR A 49 15.01 8.98 -0.87
N PHE A 50 13.96 9.81 -0.71
CA PHE A 50 13.79 10.42 0.59
C PHE A 50 12.75 9.67 1.44
N SER A 51 13.03 9.60 2.74
CA SER A 51 12.19 8.98 3.75
C SER A 51 11.79 9.98 4.82
N VAL A 52 10.69 9.69 5.53
CA VAL A 52 10.15 10.56 6.57
C VAL A 52 9.94 9.79 7.87
N ASN A 53 10.18 10.45 8.99
CA ASN A 53 9.95 9.89 10.32
C ASN A 53 9.56 11.02 11.30
N PRO A 54 8.41 10.93 12.00
CA PRO A 54 7.40 9.87 11.94
C PRO A 54 6.53 9.92 10.68
N THR A 55 5.80 8.84 10.42
CA THR A 55 4.84 8.71 9.30
C THR A 55 3.41 9.13 9.67
N ARG A 56 3.18 9.55 10.90
CA ARG A 56 1.95 10.12 11.45
C ARG A 56 2.28 11.11 12.55
N ILE A 57 1.53 12.20 12.64
CA ILE A 57 1.72 13.24 13.64
C ILE A 57 0.43 13.41 14.43
N GLU A 58 0.54 13.47 15.74
CA GLU A 58 -0.56 13.74 16.66
C GLU A 58 -0.25 15.01 17.46
N LEU A 59 -1.14 15.98 17.38
CA LEU A 59 -1.07 17.23 18.10
C LEU A 59 -2.25 17.33 19.09
N SER A 60 -2.09 18.16 20.11
CA SER A 60 -3.14 18.46 21.07
C SER A 60 -2.90 19.84 21.68
N LYS A 61 -3.81 20.32 22.53
CA LYS A 61 -3.61 21.56 23.30
C LYS A 61 -2.35 21.50 24.18
N GLY A 62 -2.06 20.33 24.76
CA GLY A 62 -0.85 20.11 25.57
C GLY A 62 0.41 19.85 24.76
N ILE A 63 0.27 19.45 23.48
CA ILE A 63 1.37 19.18 22.55
C ILE A 63 1.07 19.93 21.23
N PRO A 64 1.27 21.26 21.21
CA PRO A 64 0.86 22.10 20.07
C PRO A 64 1.83 22.04 18.89
N SER A 65 2.95 21.35 19.02
CA SER A 65 3.97 21.23 17.98
C SER A 65 4.61 19.85 17.94
N ALA A 66 5.12 19.50 16.77
CA ALA A 66 5.85 18.25 16.54
C ALA A 66 7.06 18.49 15.64
N VAL A 67 7.96 17.52 15.62
CA VAL A 67 9.14 17.49 14.76
C VAL A 67 9.06 16.26 13.87
N MET A 68 9.42 16.45 12.60
CA MET A 68 9.57 15.38 11.63
C MET A 68 10.94 15.49 10.97
N HIS A 69 11.54 14.35 10.68
CA HIS A 69 12.79 14.23 9.95
C HIS A 69 12.50 13.77 8.51
N VAL A 70 13.11 14.47 7.56
CA VAL A 70 13.14 14.06 6.15
C VAL A 70 14.59 13.73 5.82
N THR A 71 14.86 12.53 5.34
CA THR A 71 16.21 12.05 5.04
C THR A 71 16.30 11.68 3.58
N ASN A 72 17.30 12.23 2.88
CA ASN A 72 17.64 11.84 1.52
C ASN A 72 18.67 10.71 1.58
N SER A 73 18.27 9.50 1.25
CA SER A 73 19.17 8.33 1.16
C SER A 73 19.71 8.11 -0.26
N GLY A 74 19.37 9.02 -1.20
CA GLY A 74 19.84 8.97 -2.58
C GLY A 74 21.20 9.59 -2.78
N GLU A 75 21.69 9.47 -4.01
CA GLU A 75 22.98 10.01 -4.43
C GLU A 75 22.91 11.42 -5.02
N LYS A 76 21.69 11.97 -5.19
CA LYS A 76 21.45 13.29 -5.77
C LYS A 76 20.73 14.19 -4.80
N ASP A 77 21.01 15.48 -4.88
CA ASP A 77 20.26 16.49 -4.18
C ASP A 77 18.83 16.53 -4.69
N THR A 78 17.89 16.74 -3.78
CA THR A 78 16.47 16.89 -4.13
C THR A 78 15.89 18.15 -3.48
N THR A 79 14.99 18.82 -4.16
CA THR A 79 14.22 19.93 -3.60
C THR A 79 12.85 19.42 -3.19
N VAL A 80 12.43 19.71 -1.96
CA VAL A 80 11.15 19.27 -1.43
C VAL A 80 10.30 20.49 -1.06
N GLN A 81 9.03 20.45 -1.46
CA GLN A 81 8.01 21.43 -1.10
C GLN A 81 6.95 20.79 -0.20
N LEU A 82 6.50 21.53 0.82
CA LEU A 82 5.48 21.10 1.76
C LEU A 82 4.18 21.85 1.53
N HIS A 83 3.07 21.10 1.50
CA HIS A 83 1.72 21.65 1.45
C HIS A 83 0.91 21.16 2.66
N MET A 84 0.24 22.09 3.35
CA MET A 84 -0.64 21.75 4.45
C MET A 84 -2.09 21.80 3.98
N LEU A 85 -2.79 20.66 4.09
CA LEU A 85 -4.17 20.51 3.64
C LEU A 85 -5.05 20.07 4.80
N GLN A 86 -6.21 20.68 4.97
CA GLN A 86 -7.28 20.15 5.81
C GLN A 86 -7.85 18.92 5.14
N TRP A 87 -8.06 17.87 5.92
CA TRP A 87 -8.60 16.60 5.45
C TRP A 87 -9.99 16.38 6.06
N SER A 88 -10.96 16.15 5.21
CA SER A 88 -12.30 15.74 5.56
C SER A 88 -12.72 14.56 4.69
N GLN A 89 -13.86 13.95 5.01
CA GLN A 89 -14.45 12.89 4.20
C GLN A 89 -15.91 13.23 3.93
N ILE A 90 -16.37 12.95 2.71
CA ILE A 90 -17.77 13.04 2.29
C ILE A 90 -18.14 11.69 1.68
N ASP A 91 -19.13 11.03 2.24
CA ASP A 91 -19.55 9.67 1.84
C ASP A 91 -18.38 8.65 1.75
N GLY A 92 -17.42 8.80 2.67
CA GLY A 92 -16.25 7.93 2.76
C GLY A 92 -15.12 8.26 1.77
N GLU A 93 -15.25 9.31 0.96
CA GLU A 93 -14.21 9.76 0.04
C GLU A 93 -13.46 10.97 0.60
N ASP A 94 -12.12 10.92 0.49
CA ASP A 94 -11.24 11.95 1.01
C ASP A 94 -11.38 13.27 0.26
N GLN A 95 -11.52 14.36 1.01
CA GLN A 95 -11.54 15.74 0.51
C GLN A 95 -10.37 16.49 1.13
N LEU A 96 -9.55 17.12 0.30
CA LEU A 96 -8.37 17.87 0.71
C LEU A 96 -8.52 19.34 0.28
N LYS A 97 -8.38 20.26 1.24
CA LYS A 97 -8.46 21.70 1.01
C LYS A 97 -7.27 22.40 1.63
N ALA A 98 -6.67 23.36 0.94
CA ALA A 98 -5.59 24.17 1.50
C ALA A 98 -5.99 24.78 2.85
N SER A 99 -5.12 24.68 3.85
CA SER A 99 -5.37 25.17 5.20
C SER A 99 -4.19 25.98 5.73
N ARG A 100 -4.52 26.97 6.58
CA ARG A 100 -3.56 27.75 7.35
C ARG A 100 -3.66 27.50 8.85
N ASP A 101 -4.38 26.48 9.27
CA ASP A 101 -4.54 26.12 10.69
C ASP A 101 -3.26 25.53 11.29
N LEU A 102 -2.44 24.97 10.43
CA LEU A 102 -1.11 24.42 10.76
C LEU A 102 -0.03 25.09 9.92
N ILE A 103 1.17 25.17 10.47
CA ILE A 103 2.36 25.59 9.75
C ILE A 103 3.43 24.50 9.82
N ALA A 104 4.15 24.30 8.72
CA ALA A 104 5.37 23.49 8.66
C ALA A 104 6.54 24.37 8.20
N THR A 105 7.69 24.24 8.84
CA THR A 105 8.87 25.07 8.54
C THR A 105 10.14 24.21 8.50
N PRO A 106 10.97 24.32 7.45
CA PRO A 106 10.80 25.16 6.23
C PRO A 106 9.73 24.58 5.29
N GLN A 107 9.08 25.44 4.47
CA GLN A 107 8.06 25.00 3.51
C GLN A 107 8.67 24.51 2.19
N ILE A 108 9.84 25.04 1.81
CA ILE A 108 10.63 24.60 0.66
C ILE A 108 12.07 24.52 1.12
N PHE A 109 12.76 23.46 0.75
CA PHE A 109 14.16 23.26 1.10
C PHE A 109 14.86 22.35 0.09
N ASN A 110 16.17 22.61 -0.09
CA ASN A 110 17.06 21.67 -0.74
C ASN A 110 17.54 20.64 0.25
N LEU A 111 17.52 19.37 -0.12
CA LEU A 111 17.93 18.24 0.70
C LEU A 111 19.09 17.54 -0.02
N PRO A 112 20.36 17.86 0.34
CA PRO A 112 21.52 17.24 -0.28
C PRO A 112 21.54 15.72 -0.11
N ALA A 113 22.25 15.03 -0.99
CA ALA A 113 22.49 13.60 -0.92
C ALA A 113 23.01 13.19 0.46
N GLY A 114 22.46 12.12 1.05
CA GLY A 114 22.83 11.61 2.36
C GLY A 114 22.46 12.50 3.55
N SER A 115 21.81 13.64 3.35
CA SER A 115 21.50 14.60 4.42
C SER A 115 20.11 14.41 5.03
N ARG A 116 19.90 15.12 6.16
CA ARG A 116 18.63 15.14 6.90
C ARG A 116 18.17 16.56 7.14
N GLN A 117 16.89 16.84 6.89
CA GLN A 117 16.22 18.09 7.24
C GLN A 117 15.23 17.85 8.37
N ILE A 118 15.22 18.76 9.34
CA ILE A 118 14.22 18.82 10.40
C ILE A 118 13.09 19.73 9.98
N ILE A 119 11.87 19.23 10.03
CA ILE A 119 10.64 20.00 9.82
C ILE A 119 9.95 20.19 11.15
N ARG A 120 9.65 21.44 11.49
CA ARG A 120 8.84 21.79 12.66
C ARG A 120 7.42 22.05 12.21
N ILE A 121 6.47 21.37 12.85
CA ILE A 121 5.04 21.51 12.59
C ILE A 121 4.41 22.14 13.84
N GLY A 122 3.60 23.17 13.66
CA GLY A 122 2.94 23.85 14.76
C GLY A 122 1.48 24.19 14.45
N MET A 123 0.67 24.25 15.49
CA MET A 123 -0.72 24.70 15.44
C MET A 123 -0.76 26.23 15.47
N LEU A 124 -1.41 26.84 14.47
CA LEU A 124 -1.73 28.28 14.46
C LEU A 124 -3.14 28.53 15.00
N LYS A 125 -4.07 27.62 14.75
CA LYS A 125 -5.42 27.67 15.28
C LYS A 125 -5.57 26.64 16.40
N LYS A 126 -6.12 27.06 17.54
CA LYS A 126 -6.45 26.14 18.64
C LYS A 126 -7.59 25.23 18.21
N SER A 127 -7.53 23.98 18.63
CA SER A 127 -8.68 23.08 18.52
C SER A 127 -9.76 23.58 19.50
N ASP A 128 -10.92 23.87 18.99
CA ASP A 128 -12.11 24.29 19.74
C ASP A 128 -13.17 23.17 19.79
N GLY A 129 -12.84 22.03 19.21
CA GLY A 129 -13.78 20.97 18.93
C GLY A 129 -13.86 19.86 19.97
N SER A 130 -15.04 19.26 20.03
CA SER A 130 -15.27 17.97 20.68
C SER A 130 -14.85 16.79 19.79
N VAL A 131 -14.44 17.07 18.55
CA VAL A 131 -14.09 16.11 17.51
C VAL A 131 -12.67 16.38 17.02
N GLU A 132 -11.93 15.33 16.74
CA GLU A 132 -10.60 15.36 16.18
C GLU A 132 -10.59 16.09 14.82
N ALA A 133 -9.66 17.02 14.64
CA ALA A 133 -9.42 17.64 13.34
C ALA A 133 -8.30 16.89 12.60
N ALA A 134 -8.52 16.63 11.31
CA ALA A 134 -7.58 15.89 10.48
C ALA A 134 -6.98 16.76 9.38
N TYR A 135 -5.68 16.54 9.11
CA TYR A 135 -4.93 17.25 8.09
C TYR A 135 -4.02 16.26 7.34
N ARG A 136 -3.57 16.67 6.16
CA ARG A 136 -2.53 16.01 5.39
C ARG A 136 -1.40 16.99 5.12
N MET A 137 -0.20 16.63 5.48
CA MET A 137 1.01 17.30 5.00
C MET A 137 1.54 16.53 3.80
N ILE A 138 1.58 17.21 2.67
CA ILE A 138 2.12 16.66 1.42
C ILE A 138 3.56 17.12 1.27
N LEU A 139 4.48 16.19 1.19
CA LEU A 139 5.86 16.41 0.78
C LEU A 139 5.97 16.07 -0.70
N GLU A 140 6.31 17.04 -1.51
CA GLU A 140 6.40 16.88 -2.97
C GLU A 140 7.81 17.22 -3.44
N GLU A 141 8.43 16.26 -4.14
CA GLU A 141 9.71 16.48 -4.78
C GLU A 141 9.53 17.39 -5.99
N ILE A 142 10.39 18.41 -6.11
CA ILE A 142 10.46 19.27 -7.29
C ILE A 142 11.67 18.81 -8.11
N PRO A 143 11.48 18.01 -9.15
CA PRO A 143 12.59 17.56 -9.98
C PRO A 143 13.19 18.72 -10.77
N PRO A 144 14.52 18.73 -11.00
CA PRO A 144 15.14 19.70 -11.88
C PRO A 144 14.61 19.56 -13.31
N PRO A 145 14.65 20.63 -14.11
CA PRO A 145 14.30 20.55 -15.53
C PRO A 145 15.14 19.47 -16.23
N PRO A 146 14.54 18.66 -17.11
CA PRO A 146 15.29 17.65 -17.84
C PRO A 146 16.32 18.33 -18.77
N PRO A 147 17.52 17.74 -18.93
CA PRO A 147 18.51 18.27 -19.83
C PRO A 147 18.02 18.24 -21.30
N PRO A 148 18.52 19.14 -22.17
CA PRO A 148 18.14 19.14 -23.58
C PRO A 148 18.36 17.77 -24.24
N GLY A 149 17.34 17.28 -24.96
CA GLY A 149 17.41 15.97 -25.62
C GLY A 149 17.17 14.76 -24.70
N PHE A 150 16.74 14.95 -23.47
CA PHE A 150 16.42 13.85 -22.56
C PHE A 150 15.25 13.01 -23.12
N LEU A 151 15.52 11.73 -23.36
CA LEU A 151 14.54 10.71 -23.75
C LEU A 151 14.41 9.70 -22.60
N GLY A 152 13.63 10.02 -21.58
CA GLY A 152 13.50 9.16 -20.42
C GLY A 152 12.27 9.50 -19.57
N LEU A 153 12.04 8.71 -18.53
CA LEU A 153 11.00 8.94 -17.52
C LEU A 153 11.63 9.72 -16.35
N GLN A 154 11.01 10.81 -15.94
CA GLN A 154 11.33 11.52 -14.72
C GLN A 154 10.22 11.26 -13.70
N VAL A 155 10.57 10.65 -12.58
CA VAL A 155 9.63 10.31 -11.50
C VAL A 155 9.88 11.27 -10.34
N ALA A 156 8.83 11.96 -9.90
CA ALA A 156 8.83 12.78 -8.69
C ALA A 156 8.10 12.05 -7.55
N LEU A 157 8.68 12.07 -6.37
CA LEU A 157 8.09 11.42 -5.19
C LEU A 157 7.13 12.37 -4.49
N LYS A 158 5.97 11.85 -4.10
CA LYS A 158 4.96 12.56 -3.31
C LYS A 158 4.55 11.72 -2.10
N ILE A 159 4.84 12.20 -0.89
CA ILE A 159 4.51 11.54 0.36
C ILE A 159 3.41 12.31 1.07
N SER A 160 2.36 11.62 1.52
CA SER A 160 1.25 12.19 2.28
C SER A 160 1.29 11.70 3.73
N ILE A 161 1.49 12.63 4.67
CA ILE A 161 1.56 12.37 6.10
C ILE A 161 0.30 12.84 6.79
N PRO A 162 -0.45 11.97 7.47
CA PRO A 162 -1.61 12.36 8.26
C PRO A 162 -1.17 13.10 9.53
N ILE A 163 -1.90 14.17 9.85
CA ILE A 163 -1.75 14.93 11.09
C ILE A 163 -3.12 15.01 11.74
N PHE A 164 -3.20 14.61 13.01
CA PHE A 164 -4.43 14.64 13.79
C PHE A 164 -4.28 15.59 14.97
N ILE A 165 -5.28 16.43 15.18
CA ILE A 165 -5.36 17.28 16.37
C ILE A 165 -6.44 16.72 17.28
N LYS A 166 -6.02 16.16 18.41
CA LYS A 166 -6.93 15.55 19.39
C LYS A 166 -7.87 16.61 19.98
N PRO A 167 -9.15 16.27 20.20
CA PRO A 167 -10.10 17.17 20.86
C PRO A 167 -9.66 17.48 22.29
N GLU A 168 -9.99 18.65 22.77
CA GLU A 168 -9.66 19.08 24.14
C GLU A 168 -10.44 18.29 25.21
N LEU A 169 -11.69 18.02 24.93
CA LEU A 169 -12.58 17.22 25.75
C LEU A 169 -12.52 15.75 25.28
N ILE A 170 -11.59 14.99 25.83
CA ILE A 170 -11.67 13.54 25.72
C ILE A 170 -12.74 13.08 26.72
N SER A 171 -14.03 13.17 26.37
CA SER A 171 -14.95 12.14 26.86
C SER A 171 -14.33 10.84 26.37
N LYS A 172 -14.12 9.83 27.23
CA LYS A 172 -13.58 8.53 26.85
C LYS A 172 -14.06 8.22 25.45
N ALA A 173 -13.14 8.35 24.47
CA ALA A 173 -13.45 8.03 23.09
C ALA A 173 -13.64 6.51 23.09
N GLU A 174 -14.83 6.08 23.50
CA GLU A 174 -15.24 4.72 23.24
C GLU A 174 -15.15 4.60 21.73
N ASN A 175 -14.32 3.66 21.30
CA ASN A 175 -14.23 3.29 19.89
C ASN A 175 -15.62 2.79 19.48
N ASN A 176 -16.49 3.72 19.17
CA ASN A 176 -17.86 3.46 18.75
C ASN A 176 -17.84 3.24 17.24
N PHE A 177 -17.15 2.16 16.85
CA PHE A 177 -17.00 1.75 15.47
C PHE A 177 -17.92 0.57 15.19
N GLU A 178 -18.78 0.73 14.20
CA GLU A 178 -19.74 -0.29 13.79
C GLU A 178 -19.39 -0.81 12.41
N ILE A 179 -19.48 -2.13 12.25
CA ILE A 179 -19.42 -2.80 10.96
C ILE A 179 -20.68 -3.63 10.78
N ASN A 180 -21.37 -3.39 9.67
CA ASN A 180 -22.50 -4.18 9.23
C ASN A 180 -22.19 -4.76 7.84
N LEU A 181 -22.57 -6.01 7.62
CA LEU A 181 -22.35 -6.71 6.35
C LEU A 181 -23.67 -6.86 5.62
N ASN A 182 -23.70 -6.39 4.36
CA ASN A 182 -24.80 -6.62 3.42
C ASN A 182 -24.28 -7.39 2.22
N ARG A 183 -25.08 -8.31 1.68
CA ARG A 183 -24.80 -8.95 0.40
C ARG A 183 -25.35 -8.08 -0.72
N SER A 184 -24.64 -8.01 -1.83
CA SER A 184 -25.21 -7.46 -3.05
C SER A 184 -26.14 -8.50 -3.68
N ASN A 185 -27.40 -8.13 -3.93
CA ASN A 185 -28.33 -8.98 -4.68
C ASN A 185 -28.06 -8.91 -6.19
N GLU A 186 -27.37 -7.86 -6.65
CA GLU A 186 -27.14 -7.60 -8.08
C GLU A 186 -25.84 -8.24 -8.60
N GLU A 187 -24.86 -8.48 -7.71
CA GLU A 187 -23.56 -9.02 -8.09
C GLU A 187 -23.22 -10.22 -7.20
N GLU A 188 -23.37 -11.44 -7.73
CA GLU A 188 -23.01 -12.66 -7.01
C GLU A 188 -21.54 -12.62 -6.55
N GLY A 189 -21.30 -12.85 -5.26
CA GLY A 189 -19.96 -12.88 -4.67
C GLY A 189 -19.44 -11.55 -4.14
N ASN A 190 -20.18 -10.44 -4.25
CA ASN A 190 -19.79 -9.18 -3.65
C ASN A 190 -20.39 -9.01 -2.25
N ILE A 191 -19.51 -8.58 -1.34
CA ILE A 191 -19.82 -8.23 0.05
C ILE A 191 -19.68 -6.72 0.22
N HIS A 192 -20.69 -6.08 0.79
CA HIS A 192 -20.64 -4.69 1.18
C HIS A 192 -20.50 -4.58 2.70
N LEU A 193 -19.37 -4.07 3.17
CA LEU A 193 -19.18 -3.71 4.57
C LEU A 193 -19.54 -2.25 4.77
N ASN A 194 -20.62 -2.01 5.49
CA ASN A 194 -21.00 -0.68 5.92
C ASN A 194 -20.29 -0.38 7.24
N MET A 195 -19.36 0.55 7.22
CA MET A 195 -18.57 0.98 8.36
C MET A 195 -19.03 2.35 8.81
N LEU A 196 -19.19 2.54 10.11
CA LEU A 196 -19.57 3.80 10.72
C LEU A 196 -18.71 4.08 11.94
N ASN A 197 -17.99 5.19 11.92
CA ASN A 197 -17.26 5.68 13.07
C ASN A 197 -18.11 6.73 13.82
N LYS A 198 -18.73 6.32 14.92
CA LYS A 198 -19.50 7.20 15.81
C LYS A 198 -18.63 7.88 16.87
N GLY A 199 -17.33 7.57 16.91
CA GLY A 199 -16.38 8.14 17.85
C GLY A 199 -16.00 9.58 17.51
N SER A 200 -15.29 10.23 18.43
CA SER A 200 -14.77 11.59 18.28
C SER A 200 -13.37 11.64 17.65
N SER A 201 -12.76 10.51 17.37
CA SER A 201 -11.45 10.37 16.75
C SER A 201 -11.50 9.45 15.54
N HIS A 202 -10.48 9.51 14.67
CA HIS A 202 -10.37 8.63 13.53
C HIS A 202 -10.18 7.17 13.94
N VAL A 203 -10.63 6.27 13.07
CA VAL A 203 -10.31 4.84 13.10
C VAL A 203 -9.38 4.53 11.93
N GLN A 204 -8.27 3.84 12.20
CA GLN A 204 -7.40 3.30 11.16
C GLN A 204 -7.64 1.80 11.05
N LEU A 205 -8.10 1.37 9.88
CA LEU A 205 -8.28 -0.02 9.52
C LEU A 205 -7.09 -0.46 8.67
N LEU A 206 -6.34 -1.43 9.13
CA LEU A 206 -5.16 -1.98 8.43
C LEU A 206 -5.55 -3.13 7.51
N GLY A 207 -6.70 -3.76 7.77
CA GLY A 207 -7.26 -4.82 6.96
C GLY A 207 -8.48 -5.43 7.59
N VAL A 208 -9.23 -6.19 6.78
CA VAL A 208 -10.42 -6.94 7.22
C VAL A 208 -10.34 -8.34 6.64
N LYS A 209 -10.64 -9.34 7.49
CA LYS A 209 -10.86 -10.72 7.05
C LYS A 209 -12.27 -11.13 7.44
N ILE A 210 -12.97 -11.75 6.51
CA ILE A 210 -14.37 -12.19 6.67
C ILE A 210 -14.38 -13.71 6.57
N PHE A 211 -14.88 -14.36 7.62
CA PHE A 211 -15.01 -15.80 7.71
C PHE A 211 -16.49 -16.19 7.72
N ALA A 212 -16.81 -17.37 7.21
CA ALA A 212 -18.11 -17.96 7.43
C ALA A 212 -18.24 -18.34 8.91
N ASP A 213 -19.38 -18.02 9.53
CA ASP A 213 -19.67 -18.38 10.92
C ASP A 213 -20.23 -19.81 10.98
N ASP A 214 -19.37 -20.77 10.63
CA ASP A 214 -19.66 -22.22 10.59
C ASP A 214 -18.80 -23.01 11.58
N GLY A 215 -18.07 -22.32 12.45
CA GLY A 215 -17.16 -22.90 13.43
C GLY A 215 -15.83 -23.44 12.85
N LYS A 216 -15.58 -23.29 11.56
CA LYS A 216 -14.37 -23.80 10.86
C LYS A 216 -13.41 -22.73 10.39
N GLU A 217 -13.65 -21.46 10.70
CA GLU A 217 -12.85 -20.30 10.24
C GLU A 217 -12.56 -20.32 8.71
N ASN A 218 -13.56 -20.68 7.92
CA ASN A 218 -13.45 -20.66 6.46
C ASN A 218 -13.38 -19.22 5.97
N LEU A 219 -12.22 -18.79 5.42
CA LEU A 219 -12.04 -17.47 4.86
C LEU A 219 -12.91 -17.29 3.61
N VAL A 220 -13.76 -16.28 3.64
CA VAL A 220 -14.69 -15.91 2.57
C VAL A 220 -14.12 -14.80 1.71
N ALA A 221 -13.60 -13.73 2.34
CA ALA A 221 -13.03 -12.59 1.67
C ALA A 221 -12.01 -11.87 2.55
N SER A 222 -11.09 -11.12 1.94
CA SER A 222 -10.17 -10.25 2.66
C SER A 222 -9.99 -8.91 1.94
N TYR A 223 -9.66 -7.88 2.74
CA TYR A 223 -9.27 -6.56 2.28
C TYR A 223 -8.02 -6.14 3.04
N GLU A 224 -6.90 -5.98 2.35
CA GLU A 224 -5.58 -5.74 2.95
C GLU A 224 -5.01 -4.38 2.55
N LYS A 225 -5.83 -3.32 2.67
CA LYS A 225 -5.38 -1.95 2.40
C LYS A 225 -5.63 -1.09 3.62
N ASN A 226 -4.69 -0.17 3.87
CA ASN A 226 -4.83 0.82 4.93
C ASN A 226 -5.95 1.81 4.59
N LEU A 227 -6.88 2.00 5.50
CA LEU A 227 -8.02 2.88 5.38
C LEU A 227 -8.21 3.69 6.65
N TYR A 228 -8.41 4.99 6.51
CA TYR A 228 -8.85 5.85 7.61
C TYR A 228 -10.35 6.15 7.48
N LEU A 229 -11.03 6.10 8.60
CA LEU A 229 -12.40 6.59 8.72
C LEU A 229 -12.43 7.67 9.80
N LEU A 230 -12.60 8.92 9.38
CA LEU A 230 -12.58 10.06 10.28
C LEU A 230 -13.78 10.03 11.24
N ALA A 231 -13.73 10.84 12.29
CA ALA A 231 -14.79 10.93 13.28
C ALA A 231 -16.14 11.26 12.63
N GLY A 232 -17.20 10.56 13.02
CA GLY A 232 -18.56 10.75 12.50
C GLY A 232 -18.78 10.27 11.05
N GLN A 233 -17.78 9.66 10.42
CA GLN A 233 -17.86 9.29 9.00
C GLN A 233 -18.33 7.85 8.80
N LYS A 234 -18.94 7.62 7.62
CA LYS A 234 -19.36 6.31 7.14
C LYS A 234 -18.64 5.98 5.84
N LYS A 235 -18.41 4.68 5.59
CA LYS A 235 -17.87 4.19 4.32
C LYS A 235 -18.44 2.82 4.01
N ILE A 236 -18.75 2.60 2.73
CA ILE A 236 -19.12 1.29 2.20
C ILE A 236 -17.88 0.71 1.50
N LEU A 237 -17.41 -0.41 2.00
CA LEU A 237 -16.30 -1.14 1.41
C LEU A 237 -16.85 -2.33 0.61
N LYS A 238 -16.62 -2.33 -0.70
CA LYS A 238 -16.99 -3.43 -1.60
C LYS A 238 -15.84 -4.42 -1.67
N ILE A 239 -16.08 -5.67 -1.33
CA ILE A 239 -15.09 -6.74 -1.33
C ILE A 239 -15.62 -7.89 -2.18
N ASN A 240 -14.83 -8.32 -3.17
CA ASN A 240 -15.19 -9.47 -3.99
C ASN A 240 -14.68 -10.76 -3.33
N ALA A 241 -15.57 -11.71 -3.06
CA ALA A 241 -15.22 -13.02 -2.51
C ALA A 241 -14.85 -14.05 -3.60
N GLY A 242 -14.97 -13.70 -4.87
CA GLY A 242 -14.62 -14.57 -6.01
C GLY A 242 -15.51 -15.77 -6.23
N LYS A 243 -16.47 -16.02 -5.34
CA LYS A 243 -17.42 -17.16 -5.42
C LYS A 243 -18.74 -16.83 -4.71
N LYS A 244 -19.78 -17.57 -5.06
CA LYS A 244 -21.06 -17.50 -4.33
C LYS A 244 -20.87 -17.88 -2.87
N ILE A 245 -21.43 -17.05 -2.00
CA ILE A 245 -21.29 -17.20 -0.56
C ILE A 245 -22.58 -17.84 -0.05
N ASP A 246 -22.48 -19.04 0.50
CA ASP A 246 -23.59 -19.75 1.14
C ASP A 246 -23.35 -19.88 2.63
N SER A 247 -23.46 -18.77 3.36
CA SER A 247 -23.36 -18.73 4.81
C SER A 247 -24.47 -17.88 5.42
N LYS A 248 -25.01 -18.33 6.55
CA LYS A 248 -26.09 -17.63 7.30
C LYS A 248 -25.52 -16.56 8.24
N GLY A 249 -24.24 -16.65 8.58
CA GLY A 249 -23.55 -15.71 9.46
C GLY A 249 -22.10 -15.52 9.05
N PHE A 250 -21.50 -14.43 9.53
CA PHE A 250 -20.10 -14.07 9.25
C PHE A 250 -19.41 -13.59 10.51
N LEU A 251 -18.17 -14.04 10.69
CA LEU A 251 -17.22 -13.47 11.62
C LEU A 251 -16.30 -12.51 10.87
N ILE A 252 -16.31 -11.25 11.24
CA ILE A 252 -15.49 -10.20 10.63
C ILE A 252 -14.37 -9.88 11.62
N LYS A 253 -13.12 -10.14 11.22
CA LYS A 253 -11.92 -9.77 12.00
C LYS A 253 -11.32 -8.51 11.38
N ALA A 254 -11.52 -7.37 12.03
CA ALA A 254 -10.98 -6.09 11.63
C ALA A 254 -9.65 -5.83 12.34
N ASN A 255 -8.56 -5.74 11.57
CA ASN A 255 -7.26 -5.36 12.10
C ASN A 255 -7.19 -3.82 12.16
N MET A 256 -7.23 -3.28 13.36
CA MET A 256 -7.26 -1.85 13.65
C MET A 256 -5.99 -1.41 14.40
N ASN A 257 -5.77 -0.12 14.53
CA ASN A 257 -4.59 0.46 15.17
C ASN A 257 -4.43 0.07 16.67
N GLY A 258 -5.46 -0.52 17.29
CA GLY A 258 -5.44 -1.02 18.67
C GLY A 258 -5.45 -2.54 18.79
N GLY A 259 -5.33 -3.26 17.69
CA GLY A 259 -5.42 -4.71 17.62
C GLY A 259 -6.55 -5.23 16.74
N VAL A 260 -6.83 -6.51 16.85
CA VAL A 260 -7.92 -7.15 16.09
C VAL A 260 -9.22 -7.05 16.88
N VAL A 261 -10.26 -6.53 16.23
CA VAL A 261 -11.63 -6.47 16.77
C VAL A 261 -12.52 -7.40 15.96
N GLU A 262 -13.33 -8.18 16.66
CA GLU A 262 -14.23 -9.15 16.04
C GLU A 262 -15.68 -8.64 16.07
N PHE A 263 -16.37 -8.82 14.95
CA PHE A 263 -17.77 -8.47 14.77
C PHE A 263 -18.51 -9.68 14.20
N HIS A 264 -19.68 -9.99 14.76
CA HIS A 264 -20.57 -11.01 14.22
C HIS A 264 -21.67 -10.34 13.41
N ALA A 265 -21.81 -10.73 12.15
CA ALA A 265 -22.85 -10.24 11.26
C ALA A 265 -23.73 -11.41 10.79
N LYS A 266 -25.04 -11.25 10.89
CA LYS A 266 -25.98 -12.15 10.23
C LYS A 266 -26.04 -11.79 8.75
N SER A 267 -26.25 -12.79 7.91
CA SER A 267 -26.55 -12.56 6.49
C SER A 267 -27.91 -11.85 6.40
N GLY A 268 -27.88 -10.52 6.43
CA GLY A 268 -29.05 -9.73 6.06
C GLY A 268 -29.21 -9.81 4.54
N VAL A 269 -30.32 -10.36 4.07
CA VAL A 269 -30.88 -10.02 2.77
C VAL A 269 -31.68 -8.75 3.05
N PRO A 270 -31.50 -7.62 2.34
CA PRO A 270 -32.33 -6.44 2.49
C PRO A 270 -33.78 -6.75 2.15
#